data_08a939272534ee7ec4b271c65122550d
#
_entry.id   08a939272534ee7ec4b271c65122550d
#
_cell.length_a   1.000
_cell.length_b   1.000
_cell.length_c   1.000
_cell.angle_alpha   90.00
_cell.angle_beta   90.00
_cell.angle_gamma   90.00
#
_symmetry.space_group_name_H-M   'P 1'
#
loop_
_entity.id
_entity.type
_entity.pdbx_description
1 polymer ?
#
loop_
_entity_poly.entity_id
_entity_poly.type
_entity_poly.pdbx_seq_one_letter_code
_entity_poly.pdbx_strand_id
1 'polypeptide(L)'
;MLAYYYATMQVIPALDLLGDYAVRLEQGDYDRVLFRQPIEEFMGRIVATRPDYIHVVDLEGARDGELRADVVHRCTVLAGAIPLQVSGGIRSIASAERALDAGATRVIVGTAAWATTDALEEFVEALEGRLVVAIDVRDGELSVRGWKSSTGISVREALARCVEVGVTRLHVTAIDRDGTMRGPDLALYERACASGLAVVAAGGVRDDADLASLAKVGCEAAVMGLGYLSRLGLDLDS
;
A
#
# COMPACT_ATOMS: atom_id res chain seq x y z
N MET A 1 18.86 -23.06 -24.79
CA MET A 1 17.81 -22.03 -25.01
C MET A 1 16.97 -21.97 -23.74
N LEU A 2 17.46 -21.26 -22.72
CA LEU A 2 16.78 -21.05 -21.44
C LEU A 2 15.93 -19.78 -21.60
N ALA A 3 14.61 -19.98 -21.87
CA ALA A 3 13.65 -18.90 -21.74
C ALA A 3 13.56 -18.58 -20.23
N TYR A 4 14.20 -17.50 -19.82
CA TYR A 4 13.98 -16.92 -18.50
C TYR A 4 12.54 -16.40 -18.50
N TYR A 5 11.68 -17.14 -17.80
CA TYR A 5 10.42 -16.60 -17.30
C TYR A 5 10.77 -15.50 -16.28
N TYR A 6 10.96 -14.28 -16.73
CA TYR A 6 10.76 -13.13 -15.88
C TYR A 6 9.26 -13.06 -15.63
N ALA A 7 8.81 -13.57 -14.50
CA ALA A 7 7.51 -13.21 -13.99
C ALA A 7 7.51 -11.68 -13.95
N THR A 8 6.69 -11.06 -14.78
CA THR A 8 6.56 -9.60 -14.79
C THR A 8 6.05 -9.21 -13.41
N MET A 9 6.83 -8.37 -12.71
CA MET A 9 6.47 -7.87 -11.39
C MET A 9 5.08 -7.24 -11.43
N GLN A 10 4.23 -7.56 -10.46
CA GLN A 10 2.89 -6.99 -10.38
C GLN A 10 2.96 -5.49 -10.10
N VAL A 11 2.24 -4.69 -10.88
CA VAL A 11 2.09 -3.25 -10.70
C VAL A 11 0.72 -2.98 -10.13
N ILE A 12 0.69 -2.38 -8.94
CA ILE A 12 -0.52 -2.04 -8.22
C ILE A 12 -0.71 -0.52 -8.24
N PRO A 13 -1.64 0.01 -9.05
CA PRO A 13 -1.95 1.44 -9.01
C PRO A 13 -2.52 1.84 -7.66
N ALA A 14 -2.05 2.95 -7.11
CA ALA A 14 -2.63 3.55 -5.92
C ALA A 14 -3.84 4.40 -6.28
N LEU A 15 -4.84 4.40 -5.42
CA LEU A 15 -6.02 5.24 -5.44
C LEU A 15 -6.21 5.84 -4.04
N ASP A 16 -5.66 7.04 -3.82
CA ASP A 16 -5.82 7.77 -2.58
C ASP A 16 -7.11 8.59 -2.63
N LEU A 17 -7.98 8.42 -1.64
CA LEU A 17 -9.33 8.99 -1.61
C LEU A 17 -9.47 10.08 -0.56
N LEU A 18 -9.97 11.25 -0.99
CA LEU A 18 -10.36 12.34 -0.13
C LEU A 18 -11.74 12.88 -0.57
N GLY A 19 -12.78 12.70 0.22
CA GLY A 19 -14.15 12.88 -0.19
C GLY A 19 -14.51 11.98 -1.36
N ASP A 20 -15.08 12.58 -2.41
CA ASP A 20 -15.47 11.92 -3.67
C ASP A 20 -14.38 11.97 -4.74
N TYR A 21 -13.13 12.26 -4.35
CA TYR A 21 -12.04 12.47 -5.28
C TYR A 21 -10.89 11.51 -5.04
N ALA A 22 -10.33 11.02 -6.14
CA ALA A 22 -8.98 10.50 -6.18
C ALA A 22 -8.01 11.68 -6.12
N VAL A 23 -7.02 11.60 -5.23
CA VAL A 23 -6.05 12.69 -5.02
C VAL A 23 -4.61 12.16 -5.03
N ARG A 24 -3.66 13.09 -5.18
CA ARG A 24 -2.26 12.88 -4.78
C ARG A 24 -1.85 14.04 -3.89
N LEU A 25 -1.40 13.69 -2.70
CA LEU A 25 -0.88 14.64 -1.74
C LEU A 25 0.65 14.74 -1.88
N GLU A 26 1.20 15.93 -1.67
CA GLU A 26 2.63 16.08 -1.56
C GLU A 26 3.11 15.52 -0.21
N GLN A 27 3.79 14.38 -0.25
CA GLN A 27 4.32 13.68 0.94
C GLN A 27 3.29 13.49 2.08
N GLY A 28 2.01 13.28 1.73
CA GLY A 28 0.93 13.05 2.70
C GLY A 28 0.38 14.33 3.35
N ASP A 29 0.75 15.52 2.87
CA ASP A 29 0.22 16.79 3.34
C ASP A 29 -1.17 17.05 2.75
N TYR A 30 -2.20 17.07 3.61
CA TYR A 30 -3.61 17.27 3.21
C TYR A 30 -3.89 18.67 2.66
N ASP A 31 -3.06 19.66 2.97
CA ASP A 31 -3.17 21.03 2.48
C ASP A 31 -2.49 21.21 1.11
N ARG A 32 -1.74 20.21 0.64
CA ARG A 32 -0.97 20.24 -0.61
C ARG A 32 -1.40 19.13 -1.56
N VAL A 33 -2.48 19.38 -2.30
CA VAL A 33 -3.04 18.45 -3.29
C VAL A 33 -2.40 18.73 -4.65
N LEU A 34 -1.60 17.78 -5.14
CA LEU A 34 -0.91 17.85 -6.44
C LEU A 34 -1.79 17.41 -7.61
N PHE A 35 -2.77 16.54 -7.36
CA PHE A 35 -3.68 16.00 -8.35
C PHE A 35 -5.03 15.74 -7.72
N ARG A 36 -6.13 15.98 -8.46
CA ARG A 36 -7.49 15.72 -8.01
C ARG A 36 -8.39 15.41 -9.21
N GLN A 37 -9.09 14.29 -9.15
CA GLN A 37 -10.05 13.86 -10.16
C GLN A 37 -11.23 13.13 -9.50
N PRO A 38 -12.49 13.19 -10.03
CA PRO A 38 -13.59 12.36 -9.53
C PRO A 38 -13.22 10.87 -9.50
N ILE A 39 -13.67 10.15 -8.46
CA ILE A 39 -13.33 8.73 -8.26
C ILE A 39 -13.67 7.90 -9.50
N GLU A 40 -14.87 8.12 -10.09
CA GLU A 40 -15.34 7.36 -11.25
C GLU A 40 -14.42 7.49 -12.46
N GLU A 41 -13.98 8.70 -12.74
CA GLU A 41 -13.12 8.99 -13.90
C GLU A 41 -11.74 8.34 -13.71
N PHE A 42 -11.14 8.53 -12.54
CA PHE A 42 -9.81 8.01 -12.27
C PHE A 42 -9.82 6.48 -12.18
N MET A 43 -10.82 5.91 -11.48
CA MET A 43 -11.01 4.45 -11.42
C MET A 43 -11.23 3.86 -12.81
N GLY A 44 -12.03 4.51 -13.67
CA GLY A 44 -12.22 4.07 -15.05
C GLY A 44 -10.92 4.00 -15.84
N ARG A 45 -10.02 4.96 -15.67
CA ARG A 45 -8.68 4.95 -16.29
C ARG A 45 -7.82 3.79 -15.77
N ILE A 46 -7.81 3.56 -14.45
CA ILE A 46 -7.08 2.44 -13.83
C ILE A 46 -7.62 1.10 -14.34
N VAL A 47 -8.93 0.89 -14.30
CA VAL A 47 -9.57 -0.37 -14.74
C VAL A 47 -9.29 -0.68 -16.21
N ALA A 48 -9.22 0.33 -17.07
CA ALA A 48 -8.87 0.16 -18.49
C ALA A 48 -7.48 -0.45 -18.71
N THR A 49 -6.54 -0.29 -17.78
CA THR A 49 -5.20 -0.89 -17.83
C THR A 49 -5.16 -2.35 -17.38
N ARG A 50 -6.25 -2.86 -16.78
CA ARG A 50 -6.40 -4.23 -16.27
C ARG A 50 -5.28 -4.64 -15.29
N PRO A 51 -5.05 -3.90 -14.20
CA PRO A 51 -4.04 -4.28 -13.22
C PRO A 51 -4.47 -5.54 -12.45
N ASP A 52 -3.49 -6.26 -11.87
CA ASP A 52 -3.77 -7.43 -11.02
C ASP A 52 -4.47 -7.07 -9.71
N TYR A 53 -4.19 -5.90 -9.16
CA TYR A 53 -4.79 -5.31 -7.96
C TYR A 53 -4.89 -3.79 -8.08
N ILE A 54 -5.79 -3.18 -7.30
CA ILE A 54 -5.81 -1.74 -7.06
C ILE A 54 -5.60 -1.50 -5.56
N HIS A 55 -4.71 -0.59 -5.20
CA HIS A 55 -4.48 -0.17 -3.82
C HIS A 55 -5.32 1.06 -3.49
N VAL A 56 -6.31 0.89 -2.64
CA VAL A 56 -7.22 1.96 -2.19
C VAL A 56 -6.78 2.45 -0.82
N VAL A 57 -6.56 3.75 -0.68
CA VAL A 57 -6.24 4.43 0.58
C VAL A 57 -7.37 5.37 0.95
N ASP A 58 -8.11 5.05 2.01
CA ASP A 58 -9.08 5.98 2.60
C ASP A 58 -8.33 7.00 3.48
N LEU A 59 -7.98 8.16 2.89
CA LEU A 59 -7.22 9.21 3.58
C LEU A 59 -8.02 9.85 4.73
N GLU A 60 -9.33 10.01 4.58
CA GLU A 60 -10.17 10.51 5.67
C GLU A 60 -10.25 9.49 6.79
N GLY A 61 -10.44 8.22 6.46
CA GLY A 61 -10.37 7.14 7.44
C GLY A 61 -9.02 7.08 8.15
N ALA A 62 -7.92 7.28 7.42
CA ALA A 62 -6.57 7.34 8.02
C ALA A 62 -6.42 8.51 8.99
N ARG A 63 -6.97 9.69 8.66
CA ARG A 63 -6.95 10.90 9.48
C ARG A 63 -7.86 10.76 10.71
N ASP A 64 -9.11 10.37 10.49
CA ASP A 64 -10.17 10.42 11.49
C ASP A 64 -10.26 9.12 12.31
N GLY A 65 -9.68 8.03 11.78
CA GLY A 65 -9.59 6.75 12.46
C GLY A 65 -10.76 5.83 12.26
N GLU A 66 -11.63 6.13 11.32
CA GLU A 66 -12.80 5.34 10.99
C GLU A 66 -12.87 5.09 9.48
N LEU A 67 -12.78 3.80 9.08
CA LEU A 67 -12.90 3.40 7.68
C LEU A 67 -14.28 3.73 7.13
N ARG A 68 -14.34 4.32 5.96
CA ARG A 68 -15.57 4.59 5.20
C ARG A 68 -15.92 3.39 4.32
N ALA A 69 -16.66 2.43 4.88
CA ALA A 69 -17.01 1.18 4.19
C ALA A 69 -17.87 1.41 2.93
N ASP A 70 -18.68 2.45 2.90
CA ASP A 70 -19.48 2.86 1.73
C ASP A 70 -18.59 3.29 0.56
N VAL A 71 -17.51 4.02 0.83
CA VAL A 71 -16.52 4.42 -0.19
C VAL A 71 -15.74 3.20 -0.70
N VAL A 72 -15.36 2.27 0.18
CA VAL A 72 -14.74 1.00 -0.21
C VAL A 72 -15.67 0.21 -1.12
N HIS A 73 -16.95 0.09 -0.75
CA HIS A 73 -17.96 -0.60 -1.57
C HIS A 73 -18.12 0.05 -2.95
N ARG A 74 -18.19 1.38 -3.01
CA ARG A 74 -18.23 2.13 -4.29
C ARG A 74 -17.02 1.79 -5.16
N CYS A 75 -15.81 1.77 -4.59
CA CYS A 75 -14.61 1.38 -5.31
C CYS A 75 -14.67 -0.06 -5.81
N THR A 76 -15.21 -0.99 -5.02
CA THR A 76 -15.38 -2.39 -5.42
C THR A 76 -16.31 -2.50 -6.63
N VAL A 77 -17.44 -1.80 -6.63
CA VAL A 77 -18.37 -1.77 -7.76
C VAL A 77 -17.69 -1.23 -9.02
N LEU A 78 -16.94 -0.13 -8.90
CA LEU A 78 -16.21 0.48 -10.02
C LEU A 78 -15.08 -0.40 -10.55
N ALA A 79 -14.38 -1.11 -9.68
CA ALA A 79 -13.28 -2.01 -10.04
C ALA A 79 -13.76 -3.29 -10.77
N GLY A 80 -15.03 -3.68 -10.57
CA GLY A 80 -15.61 -4.89 -11.17
C GLY A 80 -14.89 -6.16 -10.69
N ALA A 81 -14.21 -6.87 -11.59
CA ALA A 81 -13.51 -8.11 -11.25
C ALA A 81 -12.07 -7.89 -10.72
N ILE A 82 -11.57 -6.66 -10.74
CA ILE A 82 -10.20 -6.37 -10.26
C ILE A 82 -10.19 -6.31 -8.74
N PRO A 83 -9.35 -7.14 -8.07
CA PRO A 83 -9.32 -7.20 -6.62
C PRO A 83 -8.74 -5.92 -6.00
N LEU A 84 -9.28 -5.54 -4.84
CA LEU A 84 -8.83 -4.38 -4.09
C LEU A 84 -8.04 -4.78 -2.86
N GLN A 85 -6.91 -4.09 -2.63
CA GLN A 85 -6.29 -4.03 -1.30
C GLN A 85 -6.57 -2.66 -0.69
N VAL A 86 -7.07 -2.64 0.54
CA VAL A 86 -7.61 -1.43 1.18
C VAL A 86 -6.82 -1.08 2.42
N SER A 87 -6.49 0.20 2.57
CA SER A 87 -5.88 0.79 3.76
C SER A 87 -6.59 2.10 4.15
N GLY A 88 -6.23 2.64 5.31
CA GLY A 88 -6.83 3.85 5.86
C GLY A 88 -7.98 3.56 6.84
N GLY A 89 -7.87 4.07 8.06
CA GLY A 89 -8.91 3.92 9.09
C GLY A 89 -9.08 2.53 9.70
N ILE A 90 -8.27 1.54 9.32
CA ILE A 90 -8.34 0.18 9.87
C ILE A 90 -7.58 0.15 11.20
N ARG A 91 -8.32 0.25 12.31
CA ARG A 91 -7.77 0.33 13.66
C ARG A 91 -8.17 -0.83 14.58
N SER A 92 -8.99 -1.76 14.09
CA SER A 92 -9.46 -2.94 14.83
C SER A 92 -9.81 -4.07 13.84
N ILE A 93 -9.92 -5.28 14.34
CA ILE A 93 -10.43 -6.44 13.59
C ILE A 93 -11.80 -6.13 12.99
N ALA A 94 -12.71 -5.55 13.77
CA ALA A 94 -14.04 -5.17 13.29
C ALA A 94 -14.00 -4.16 12.12
N SER A 95 -13.05 -3.21 12.12
CA SER A 95 -12.91 -2.30 10.96
C SER A 95 -12.30 -2.98 9.74
N ALA A 96 -11.41 -3.96 9.94
CA ALA A 96 -10.88 -4.79 8.87
C ALA A 96 -11.97 -5.66 8.23
N GLU A 97 -12.81 -6.31 9.05
CA GLU A 97 -13.96 -7.09 8.59
C GLU A 97 -14.94 -6.25 7.79
N ARG A 98 -15.26 -5.03 8.26
CA ARG A 98 -16.11 -4.10 7.49
C ARG A 98 -15.54 -3.76 6.11
N ALA A 99 -14.20 -3.61 5.99
CA ALA A 99 -13.56 -3.41 4.69
C ALA A 99 -13.73 -4.63 3.77
N LEU A 100 -13.55 -5.83 4.32
CA LEU A 100 -13.73 -7.09 3.60
C LEU A 100 -15.18 -7.30 3.18
N ASP A 101 -16.14 -7.03 4.07
CA ASP A 101 -17.58 -7.09 3.78
C ASP A 101 -18.00 -6.07 2.70
N ALA A 102 -17.32 -4.92 2.65
CA ALA A 102 -17.50 -3.92 1.59
C ALA A 102 -16.90 -4.35 0.24
N GLY A 103 -16.21 -5.49 0.18
CA GLY A 103 -15.68 -6.11 -1.03
C GLY A 103 -14.16 -5.99 -1.21
N ALA A 104 -13.43 -5.51 -0.22
CA ALA A 104 -11.97 -5.60 -0.27
C ALA A 104 -11.51 -7.06 -0.30
N THR A 105 -10.54 -7.37 -1.15
CA THR A 105 -9.96 -8.73 -1.23
C THR A 105 -8.97 -8.96 -0.08
N ARG A 106 -8.23 -7.92 0.29
CA ARG A 106 -7.29 -7.92 1.42
C ARG A 106 -7.19 -6.53 2.04
N VAL A 107 -6.80 -6.47 3.29
CA VAL A 107 -6.67 -5.23 4.05
C VAL A 107 -5.24 -5.01 4.50
N ILE A 108 -4.82 -3.75 4.49
CA ILE A 108 -3.50 -3.35 4.97
C ILE A 108 -3.67 -2.71 6.35
N VAL A 109 -3.03 -3.31 7.35
CA VAL A 109 -3.07 -2.83 8.73
C VAL A 109 -1.69 -2.30 9.10
N GLY A 110 -1.63 -1.01 9.45
CA GLY A 110 -0.41 -0.33 9.91
C GLY A 110 -0.41 -0.14 11.42
N THR A 111 -0.65 1.08 11.86
CA THR A 111 -0.56 1.51 13.28
C THR A 111 -1.21 0.54 14.27
N ALA A 112 -2.37 -0.03 13.92
CA ALA A 112 -3.10 -0.93 14.81
C ALA A 112 -2.36 -2.25 15.09
N ALA A 113 -1.66 -2.80 14.10
CA ALA A 113 -0.85 -4.02 14.27
C ALA A 113 0.32 -3.85 15.25
N TRP A 114 0.71 -2.61 15.53
CA TRP A 114 1.84 -2.24 16.39
C TRP A 114 1.42 -1.57 17.70
N ALA A 115 0.10 -1.55 17.99
CA ALA A 115 -0.43 -0.81 19.16
C ALA A 115 -0.11 -1.49 20.49
N THR A 116 -0.10 -2.81 20.53
CA THR A 116 0.22 -3.62 21.72
C THR A 116 1.11 -4.80 21.34
N THR A 117 1.59 -5.54 22.32
CA THR A 117 2.43 -6.72 22.10
C THR A 117 1.68 -7.80 21.32
N ASP A 118 0.41 -7.98 21.55
CA ASP A 118 -0.37 -9.11 21.01
C ASP A 118 -1.20 -8.71 19.75
N ALA A 119 -1.29 -7.39 19.47
CA ALA A 119 -2.16 -6.90 18.39
C ALA A 119 -1.85 -7.53 17.02
N LEU A 120 -0.58 -7.71 16.68
CA LEU A 120 -0.20 -8.29 15.39
C LEU A 120 -0.68 -9.75 15.27
N GLU A 121 -0.53 -10.55 16.33
CA GLU A 121 -0.99 -11.94 16.40
C GLU A 121 -2.51 -12.03 16.27
N GLU A 122 -3.25 -11.17 17.02
CA GLU A 122 -4.71 -11.09 16.93
C GLU A 122 -5.19 -10.79 15.50
N PHE A 123 -4.53 -9.86 14.78
CA PHE A 123 -4.85 -9.59 13.37
C PHE A 123 -4.52 -10.77 12.45
N VAL A 124 -3.41 -11.48 12.66
CA VAL A 124 -3.03 -12.65 11.87
C VAL A 124 -4.07 -13.76 12.03
N GLU A 125 -4.48 -14.06 13.28
CA GLU A 125 -5.50 -15.07 13.57
C GLU A 125 -6.87 -14.73 12.97
N ALA A 126 -7.30 -13.47 13.11
CA ALA A 126 -8.62 -13.06 12.66
C ALA A 126 -8.76 -12.96 11.13
N LEU A 127 -7.71 -12.53 10.43
CA LEU A 127 -7.80 -12.18 9.02
C LEU A 127 -7.14 -13.21 8.08
N GLU A 128 -6.32 -14.09 8.64
CA GLU A 128 -5.62 -15.14 7.89
C GLU A 128 -4.88 -14.57 6.65
N GLY A 129 -5.01 -15.20 5.49
CA GLY A 129 -4.36 -14.79 4.23
C GLY A 129 -4.85 -13.45 3.64
N ARG A 130 -5.85 -12.79 4.26
CA ARG A 130 -6.37 -11.49 3.82
C ARG A 130 -5.67 -10.29 4.50
N LEU A 131 -4.79 -10.56 5.47
CA LEU A 131 -3.98 -9.54 6.13
C LEU A 131 -2.75 -9.19 5.30
N VAL A 132 -2.48 -7.90 5.16
CA VAL A 132 -1.20 -7.34 4.74
C VAL A 132 -0.73 -6.41 5.85
N VAL A 133 0.49 -6.59 6.35
CA VAL A 133 1.03 -5.74 7.42
C VAL A 133 1.83 -4.59 6.80
N ALA A 134 1.49 -3.35 7.18
CA ALA A 134 2.25 -2.18 6.76
C ALA A 134 3.52 -2.01 7.60
N ILE A 135 4.64 -1.86 6.91
CA ILE A 135 5.96 -1.50 7.44
C ILE A 135 6.37 -0.18 6.80
N ASP A 136 5.94 0.92 7.39
CA ASP A 136 6.28 2.27 6.93
C ASP A 136 7.59 2.70 7.59
N VAL A 137 8.62 2.95 6.80
CA VAL A 137 10.00 3.13 7.29
C VAL A 137 10.49 4.55 7.04
N ARG A 138 11.00 5.18 8.11
CA ARG A 138 11.79 6.40 8.06
C ARG A 138 13.02 6.25 8.94
N ASP A 139 14.20 6.62 8.44
CA ASP A 139 15.47 6.54 9.17
C ASP A 139 15.78 5.16 9.77
N GLY A 140 15.31 4.08 9.11
CA GLY A 140 15.53 2.69 9.55
C GLY A 140 14.61 2.22 10.68
N GLU A 141 13.65 3.03 11.10
CA GLU A 141 12.64 2.74 12.12
C GLU A 141 11.23 2.67 11.55
N LEU A 142 10.37 1.93 12.23
CA LEU A 142 8.95 1.82 11.92
C LEU A 142 8.21 3.10 12.35
N SER A 143 7.52 3.72 11.40
CA SER A 143 6.65 4.86 11.62
C SER A 143 5.19 4.45 11.69
N VAL A 144 4.41 5.17 12.48
CA VAL A 144 2.98 4.94 12.71
C VAL A 144 2.20 6.26 12.69
N ARG A 145 0.86 6.17 12.81
CA ARG A 145 -0.05 7.34 12.88
C ARG A 145 0.09 8.29 11.68
N GLY A 146 0.07 7.70 10.46
CA GLY A 146 0.25 8.49 9.25
C GLY A 146 1.62 9.15 9.20
N TRP A 147 2.67 8.40 9.57
CA TRP A 147 4.08 8.79 9.54
C TRP A 147 4.49 9.90 10.51
N LYS A 148 3.63 10.22 11.49
CA LYS A 148 3.83 11.31 12.46
C LYS A 148 4.63 10.90 13.69
N SER A 149 4.81 9.61 13.92
CA SER A 149 5.47 9.10 15.14
C SER A 149 6.35 7.91 14.79
N SER A 150 7.61 7.90 15.29
CA SER A 150 8.44 6.69 15.33
C SER A 150 7.99 5.82 16.51
N THR A 151 8.11 4.51 16.34
CA THR A 151 7.86 3.53 17.42
C THR A 151 9.11 3.19 18.22
N GLY A 152 10.30 3.55 17.71
CA GLY A 152 11.58 3.04 18.20
C GLY A 152 11.86 1.58 17.83
N ILE A 153 10.94 0.91 17.12
CA ILE A 153 11.11 -0.46 16.61
C ILE A 153 11.92 -0.37 15.30
N SER A 154 13.06 -1.04 15.26
CA SER A 154 13.84 -1.14 14.03
C SER A 154 13.12 -1.99 12.98
N VAL A 155 13.40 -1.75 11.70
CA VAL A 155 12.89 -2.58 10.59
C VAL A 155 13.20 -4.07 10.83
N ARG A 156 14.39 -4.39 11.34
CA ARG A 156 14.80 -5.76 11.63
C ARG A 156 13.91 -6.42 12.67
N GLU A 157 13.59 -5.72 13.75
CA GLU A 157 12.71 -6.22 14.82
C GLU A 157 11.27 -6.40 14.32
N ALA A 158 10.77 -5.43 13.55
CA ALA A 158 9.44 -5.51 12.95
C ALA A 158 9.32 -6.72 12.02
N LEU A 159 10.31 -6.95 11.14
CA LEU A 159 10.34 -8.11 10.25
C LEU A 159 10.42 -9.44 11.01
N ALA A 160 11.29 -9.52 12.02
CA ALA A 160 11.41 -10.73 12.85
C ALA A 160 10.09 -11.08 13.53
N ARG A 161 9.39 -10.09 14.08
CA ARG A 161 8.08 -10.27 14.71
C ARG A 161 7.02 -10.72 13.70
N CYS A 162 6.99 -10.13 12.49
CA CYS A 162 6.08 -10.59 11.45
C CYS A 162 6.27 -12.06 11.09
N VAL A 163 7.53 -12.51 11.00
CA VAL A 163 7.86 -13.92 10.74
C VAL A 163 7.39 -14.81 11.89
N GLU A 164 7.66 -14.41 13.14
CA GLU A 164 7.34 -15.16 14.35
C GLU A 164 5.84 -15.46 14.47
N VAL A 165 4.98 -14.46 14.19
CA VAL A 165 3.52 -14.60 14.32
C VAL A 165 2.84 -15.12 13.04
N GLY A 166 3.60 -15.44 11.99
CA GLY A 166 3.07 -16.05 10.76
C GLY A 166 2.43 -15.08 9.77
N VAL A 167 2.83 -13.80 9.76
CA VAL A 167 2.47 -12.87 8.66
C VAL A 167 2.93 -13.46 7.33
N THR A 168 2.11 -13.36 6.30
CA THR A 168 2.45 -13.89 4.96
C THR A 168 2.85 -12.81 3.97
N ARG A 169 2.36 -11.57 4.16
CA ARG A 169 2.60 -10.46 3.22
C ARG A 169 2.79 -9.13 3.92
N LEU A 170 3.74 -8.37 3.40
CA LEU A 170 4.08 -7.02 3.85
C LEU A 170 3.77 -5.98 2.77
N HIS A 171 3.33 -4.81 3.21
CA HIS A 171 3.35 -3.57 2.43
C HIS A 171 4.44 -2.68 3.02
N VAL A 172 5.57 -2.56 2.33
CA VAL A 172 6.74 -1.83 2.84
C VAL A 172 6.83 -0.48 2.14
N THR A 173 6.74 0.61 2.92
CA THR A 173 6.83 1.98 2.40
C THR A 173 8.14 2.63 2.80
N ALA A 174 8.94 3.04 1.82
CA ALA A 174 10.07 3.94 2.03
C ALA A 174 9.55 5.38 2.08
N ILE A 175 9.23 5.90 3.30
CA ILE A 175 8.56 7.20 3.48
C ILE A 175 9.34 8.34 2.81
N ASP A 176 10.67 8.37 2.97
CA ASP A 176 11.52 9.42 2.41
C ASP A 176 11.63 9.39 0.87
N ARG A 177 11.09 8.34 0.25
CA ARG A 177 11.00 8.18 -1.21
C ARG A 177 9.59 8.43 -1.71
N ASP A 178 8.58 8.28 -0.85
CA ASP A 178 7.19 8.40 -1.28
C ASP A 178 6.87 9.80 -1.79
N GLY A 179 6.17 9.85 -2.94
CA GLY A 179 5.83 11.10 -3.62
C GLY A 179 7.02 11.88 -4.23
N THR A 180 8.26 11.38 -4.17
CA THR A 180 9.46 12.14 -4.59
C THR A 180 9.94 11.83 -6.01
N MET A 181 9.49 10.76 -6.63
CA MET A 181 10.00 10.29 -7.94
C MET A 181 11.53 10.12 -7.98
N ARG A 182 12.15 9.73 -6.85
CA ARG A 182 13.63 9.54 -6.76
C ARG A 182 14.07 8.10 -6.91
N GLY A 183 13.15 7.19 -7.19
CA GLY A 183 13.40 5.75 -7.23
C GLY A 183 13.25 5.09 -5.87
N PRO A 184 13.05 3.74 -5.85
CA PRO A 184 12.81 2.95 -4.65
C PRO A 184 14.07 2.83 -3.77
N ASP A 185 13.88 2.58 -2.46
CA ASP A 185 14.96 2.22 -1.55
C ASP A 185 15.27 0.71 -1.65
N LEU A 186 16.11 0.32 -2.62
CA LEU A 186 16.43 -1.08 -2.87
C LEU A 186 17.06 -1.78 -1.66
N ALA A 187 17.83 -1.06 -0.83
CA ALA A 187 18.45 -1.64 0.35
C ALA A 187 17.43 -2.00 1.44
N LEU A 188 16.35 -1.21 1.56
CA LEU A 188 15.22 -1.51 2.44
C LEU A 188 14.48 -2.76 1.93
N TYR A 189 14.16 -2.82 0.63
CA TYR A 189 13.39 -3.93 0.07
C TYR A 189 14.20 -5.24 0.05
N GLU A 190 15.49 -5.20 -0.21
CA GLU A 190 16.37 -6.36 -0.10
C GLU A 190 16.32 -6.97 1.33
N ARG A 191 16.41 -6.11 2.36
CA ARG A 191 16.26 -6.54 3.75
C ARG A 191 14.89 -7.12 4.05
N ALA A 192 13.82 -6.50 3.54
CA ALA A 192 12.46 -6.99 3.73
C ALA A 192 12.25 -8.35 3.07
N CYS A 193 12.69 -8.53 1.83
CA CYS A 193 12.59 -9.79 1.08
C CYS A 193 13.42 -10.92 1.70
N ALA A 194 14.55 -10.59 2.35
CA ALA A 194 15.37 -11.56 3.07
C ALA A 194 14.65 -12.22 4.26
N SER A 195 13.52 -11.66 4.73
CA SER A 195 12.65 -12.29 5.73
C SER A 195 11.90 -13.54 5.22
N GLY A 196 11.82 -13.73 3.90
CA GLY A 196 11.05 -14.79 3.26
C GLY A 196 9.56 -14.49 3.11
N LEU A 197 9.10 -13.32 3.55
CA LEU A 197 7.71 -12.88 3.39
C LEU A 197 7.49 -12.26 2.00
N ALA A 198 6.25 -12.33 1.50
CA ALA A 198 5.88 -11.64 0.27
C ALA A 198 5.91 -10.11 0.50
N VAL A 199 6.68 -9.38 -0.33
CA VAL A 199 6.88 -7.94 -0.15
C VAL A 199 6.24 -7.16 -1.30
N VAL A 200 5.31 -6.27 -0.96
CA VAL A 200 4.78 -5.23 -1.83
C VAL A 200 5.53 -3.94 -1.53
N ALA A 201 6.31 -3.45 -2.48
CA ALA A 201 7.11 -2.23 -2.34
C ALA A 201 6.26 -0.97 -2.60
N ALA A 202 6.46 0.09 -1.82
CA ALA A 202 5.84 1.40 -2.02
C ALA A 202 6.81 2.54 -1.72
N GLY A 203 6.67 3.64 -2.45
CA GLY A 203 7.50 4.84 -2.29
C GLY A 203 8.58 5.00 -3.37
N GLY A 204 8.47 6.05 -4.14
CA GLY A 204 9.46 6.50 -5.11
C GLY A 204 9.49 5.78 -6.46
N VAL A 205 8.69 4.76 -6.67
CA VAL A 205 8.67 3.94 -7.92
C VAL A 205 8.21 4.79 -9.10
N ARG A 206 9.04 4.89 -10.15
CA ARG A 206 8.84 5.78 -11.30
C ARG A 206 8.42 5.06 -12.57
N ASP A 207 9.15 3.99 -12.91
CA ASP A 207 9.16 3.41 -14.25
C ASP A 207 9.49 1.90 -14.24
N ASP A 208 9.60 1.32 -15.42
CA ASP A 208 9.89 -0.11 -15.60
C ASP A 208 11.31 -0.51 -15.17
N ALA A 209 12.27 0.43 -15.15
CA ALA A 209 13.62 0.17 -14.66
C ALA A 209 13.62 0.00 -13.14
N ASP A 210 12.83 0.80 -12.43
CA ASP A 210 12.62 0.65 -10.99
C ASP A 210 11.92 -0.68 -10.67
N LEU A 211 10.88 -1.03 -11.43
CA LEU A 211 10.17 -2.32 -11.28
C LEU A 211 11.12 -3.50 -11.51
N ALA A 212 11.95 -3.45 -12.55
CA ALA A 212 12.94 -4.50 -12.79
C ALA A 212 13.98 -4.61 -11.65
N SER A 213 14.32 -3.49 -11.02
CA SER A 213 15.24 -3.47 -9.87
C SER A 213 14.60 -4.06 -8.61
N LEU A 214 13.32 -3.74 -8.35
CA LEU A 214 12.54 -4.31 -7.25
C LEU A 214 12.32 -5.83 -7.43
N ALA A 215 12.04 -6.28 -8.66
CA ALA A 215 11.93 -7.70 -8.97
C ALA A 215 13.24 -8.47 -8.68
N LYS A 216 14.40 -7.86 -8.99
CA LYS A 216 15.72 -8.46 -8.72
C LYS A 216 16.01 -8.65 -7.24
N VAL A 217 15.54 -7.76 -6.37
CA VAL A 217 15.70 -7.89 -4.92
C VAL A 217 14.63 -8.79 -4.29
N GLY A 218 13.67 -9.30 -5.08
CA GLY A 218 12.70 -10.32 -4.64
C GLY A 218 11.32 -9.80 -4.27
N CYS A 219 10.98 -8.53 -4.58
CA CYS A 219 9.63 -8.03 -4.34
C CYS A 219 8.59 -8.74 -5.22
N GLU A 220 7.42 -9.06 -4.65
CA GLU A 220 6.27 -9.64 -5.34
C GLU A 220 5.58 -8.61 -6.25
N ALA A 221 5.42 -7.41 -5.75
CA ALA A 221 4.68 -6.33 -6.40
C ALA A 221 5.23 -4.94 -6.01
N ALA A 222 4.85 -3.92 -6.78
CA ALA A 222 5.06 -2.53 -6.43
C ALA A 222 3.79 -1.70 -6.52
N VAL A 223 3.53 -0.88 -5.50
CA VAL A 223 2.51 0.16 -5.55
C VAL A 223 3.09 1.39 -6.22
N MET A 224 2.38 1.90 -7.21
CA MET A 224 2.75 3.12 -7.94
C MET A 224 1.67 4.20 -7.77
N GLY A 225 2.07 5.36 -7.23
CA GLY A 225 1.25 6.57 -7.16
C GLY A 225 1.52 7.50 -8.33
N LEU A 226 2.42 8.48 -8.15
CA LEU A 226 2.79 9.47 -9.17
C LEU A 226 3.32 8.83 -10.46
N GLY A 227 4.19 7.81 -10.35
CA GLY A 227 4.69 7.10 -11.54
C GLY A 227 3.57 6.42 -12.35
N TYR A 228 2.44 6.07 -11.72
CA TYR A 228 1.30 5.52 -12.45
C TYR A 228 0.51 6.59 -13.20
N LEU A 229 0.42 7.83 -12.68
CA LEU A 229 -0.19 8.95 -13.41
C LEU A 229 0.52 9.17 -14.75
N SER A 230 1.85 9.15 -14.76
CA SER A 230 2.63 9.26 -16.00
C SER A 230 2.31 8.14 -17.00
N ARG A 231 2.07 6.90 -16.53
CA ARG A 231 1.61 5.79 -17.38
C ARG A 231 0.22 6.01 -17.97
N LEU A 232 -0.65 6.73 -17.26
CA LEU A 232 -1.98 7.10 -17.73
C LEU A 232 -1.96 8.34 -18.65
N GLY A 233 -0.80 8.95 -18.89
CA GLY A 233 -0.66 10.22 -19.63
C GLY A 233 -1.28 11.40 -18.88
N LEU A 234 -1.27 11.35 -17.55
CA LEU A 234 -1.75 12.41 -16.68
C LEU A 234 -0.54 13.16 -16.10
N ASP A 235 -0.47 14.44 -16.37
CA ASP A 235 0.54 15.32 -15.79
C ASP A 235 0.00 15.99 -14.52
N LEU A 236 0.90 16.33 -13.58
CA LEU A 236 0.54 16.99 -12.32
C LEU A 236 0.12 18.45 -12.53
N ASP A 237 0.41 19.03 -13.70
CA ASP A 237 0.15 20.42 -14.05
C ASP A 237 -1.17 20.61 -14.83
N SER A 238 -2.06 19.61 -14.88
CA SER A 238 -3.31 19.63 -15.65
C SER A 238 -4.56 19.77 -14.77
#